data_25d1c2c1de70acbcb2410b47598aa7e6
#
_entry.id   25d1c2c1de70acbcb2410b47598aa7e6
#
_cell.length_a   1.000
_cell.length_b   1.000
_cell.length_c   1.000
_cell.angle_alpha   90.00
_cell.angle_beta   90.00
_cell.angle_gamma   90.00
#
_symmetry.space_group_name_H-M   'P 1'
#
loop_
_entity.id
_entity.type
_entity.pdbx_description
1 polymer ?
#
loop_
_entity_poly.entity_id
_entity_poly.type
_entity_poly.pdbx_seq_one_letter_code
_entity_poly.pdbx_strand_id
1 'polypeptide(L)'
;MSYRLSEAARAAGHRLHVHESLGSTNTEAMERARAGETGPLWVVARRQEAGRGRRGNTWTSLPGNLAASLLWPVAGVEADRVATLGFVAGVSLAAAVADACGTVPGCDPGRGSRSIALKWPNDVLADGAKLAGILLEAEVLPGGRRAVVIGFGVNVAASPEGLAYPATSLSALGSGAGAEKVLEFLSGHVTEATRLWDGGRTFAGIRARWLARAAGLGSRIAVRTGGETLEGLFDTIDEGGRLVILAPDGTRRTVTAGEVHFGTAATAA
;
A
#
# COMPACT_ATOMS: atom_id res chain seq x y z
N MET A 1 -20.45 9.04 -9.70
CA MET A 1 -19.50 10.16 -9.50
C MET A 1 -18.28 9.92 -10.38
N SER A 2 -17.55 10.97 -10.78
CA SER A 2 -16.33 10.84 -11.58
C SER A 2 -15.09 10.82 -10.68
N TYR A 3 -14.08 10.04 -11.05
CA TYR A 3 -12.77 10.10 -10.38
C TYR A 3 -12.11 11.46 -10.57
N ARG A 4 -11.49 11.95 -9.50
CA ARG A 4 -10.69 13.17 -9.51
C ARG A 4 -9.56 13.06 -8.50
N LEU A 5 -8.48 13.78 -8.76
CA LEU A 5 -7.38 13.95 -7.81
C LEU A 5 -7.67 15.12 -6.87
N SER A 6 -7.05 15.10 -5.69
CA SER A 6 -7.07 16.25 -4.78
C SER A 6 -6.50 17.51 -5.45
N GLU A 7 -6.84 18.67 -4.92
CA GLU A 7 -6.29 19.94 -5.41
C GLU A 7 -4.75 19.97 -5.26
N ALA A 8 -4.22 19.49 -4.12
CA ALA A 8 -2.79 19.43 -3.86
C ALA A 8 -2.05 18.54 -4.86
N ALA A 9 -2.63 17.40 -5.26
CA ALA A 9 -2.03 16.53 -6.26
C ALA A 9 -2.04 17.17 -7.66
N ARG A 10 -3.14 17.80 -8.05
CA ARG A 10 -3.24 18.53 -9.33
C ARG A 10 -2.25 19.69 -9.39
N ALA A 11 -2.14 20.48 -8.32
CA ALA A 11 -1.17 21.57 -8.19
C ALA A 11 0.29 21.07 -8.24
N ALA A 12 0.54 19.82 -7.80
CA ALA A 12 1.84 19.16 -7.90
C ALA A 12 2.10 18.48 -9.27
N GLY A 13 1.24 18.71 -10.27
CA GLY A 13 1.40 18.20 -11.62
C GLY A 13 0.97 16.75 -11.83
N HIS A 14 0.26 16.14 -10.87
CA HIS A 14 -0.29 14.80 -11.07
C HIS A 14 -1.38 14.82 -12.13
N ARG A 15 -1.36 13.83 -13.01
CA ARG A 15 -2.36 13.60 -14.07
C ARG A 15 -3.16 12.34 -13.77
N LEU A 16 -4.35 12.22 -14.35
CA LEU A 16 -5.27 11.12 -14.12
C LEU A 16 -5.81 10.57 -15.44
N HIS A 17 -5.68 9.27 -15.64
CA HIS A 17 -6.35 8.53 -16.69
C HIS A 17 -7.30 7.50 -16.07
N VAL A 18 -8.55 7.53 -16.52
CA VAL A 18 -9.62 6.64 -16.01
C VAL A 18 -10.07 5.73 -17.16
N HIS A 19 -10.15 4.45 -16.87
CA HIS A 19 -10.58 3.41 -17.79
C HIS A 19 -11.82 2.68 -17.23
N GLU A 20 -12.73 2.27 -18.08
CA GLU A 20 -13.88 1.45 -17.68
C GLU A 20 -13.41 0.03 -17.33
N SER A 21 -12.52 -0.55 -18.15
CA SER A 21 -11.93 -1.86 -17.90
C SER A 21 -10.49 -1.90 -18.38
N LEU A 22 -9.63 -2.61 -17.63
CA LEU A 22 -8.24 -2.92 -17.99
C LEU A 22 -7.90 -4.33 -17.51
N GLY A 23 -6.87 -4.94 -18.10
CA GLY A 23 -6.24 -6.13 -17.52
C GLY A 23 -5.69 -5.83 -16.13
N SER A 24 -4.80 -4.84 -16.02
CA SER A 24 -4.23 -4.36 -14.76
C SER A 24 -3.79 -2.90 -14.88
N THR A 25 -4.12 -2.09 -13.87
CA THR A 25 -3.69 -0.68 -13.80
C THR A 25 -2.17 -0.54 -13.70
N ASN A 26 -1.48 -1.48 -13.01
CA ASN A 26 -0.02 -1.50 -12.96
C ASN A 26 0.60 -1.80 -14.33
N THR A 27 0.03 -2.75 -15.07
CA THR A 27 0.49 -3.08 -16.42
C THR A 27 0.34 -1.88 -17.35
N GLU A 28 -0.82 -1.25 -17.38
CA GLU A 28 -1.08 -0.05 -18.19
C GLU A 28 -0.12 1.10 -17.83
N ALA A 29 0.09 1.36 -16.52
CA ALA A 29 1.03 2.40 -16.09
C ALA A 29 2.47 2.10 -16.52
N MET A 30 2.89 0.83 -16.47
CA MET A 30 4.23 0.41 -16.91
C MET A 30 4.38 0.49 -18.44
N GLU A 31 3.35 0.14 -19.21
CA GLU A 31 3.33 0.30 -20.69
C GLU A 31 3.46 1.76 -21.09
N ARG A 32 2.77 2.66 -20.38
CA ARG A 32 2.93 4.12 -20.59
C ARG A 32 4.35 4.59 -20.28
N ALA A 33 4.96 4.05 -19.23
CA ALA A 33 6.36 4.34 -18.91
C ALA A 33 7.30 3.88 -20.04
N ARG A 34 7.08 2.69 -20.61
CA ARG A 34 7.84 2.20 -21.78
C ARG A 34 7.63 3.08 -22.99
N ALA A 35 6.44 3.65 -23.19
CA ALA A 35 6.12 4.59 -24.25
C ALA A 35 6.66 6.02 -23.99
N GLY A 36 7.44 6.25 -22.94
CA GLY A 36 8.09 7.54 -22.67
C GLY A 36 7.46 8.40 -21.57
N GLU A 37 6.33 7.97 -21.00
CA GLU A 37 5.71 8.67 -19.88
C GLU A 37 6.60 8.63 -18.63
N THR A 38 6.70 9.75 -17.91
CA THR A 38 7.57 9.86 -16.72
C THR A 38 6.80 10.00 -15.41
N GLY A 39 5.50 10.32 -15.45
CA GLY A 39 4.68 10.59 -14.27
C GLY A 39 4.89 12.04 -13.73
N PRO A 40 4.29 12.37 -12.58
CA PRO A 40 3.36 11.54 -11.81
C PRO A 40 2.02 11.35 -12.55
N LEU A 41 1.68 10.10 -12.83
CA LEU A 41 0.46 9.75 -13.55
C LEU A 41 -0.32 8.67 -12.80
N TRP A 42 -1.57 8.97 -12.48
CA TRP A 42 -2.53 8.01 -11.95
C TRP A 42 -3.27 7.31 -13.10
N VAL A 43 -3.30 6.00 -13.05
CA VAL A 43 -4.13 5.13 -13.89
C VAL A 43 -5.16 4.45 -13.01
N VAL A 44 -6.43 4.62 -13.32
CA VAL A 44 -7.54 4.04 -12.54
C VAL A 44 -8.40 3.21 -13.48
N ALA A 45 -8.85 2.05 -13.01
CA ALA A 45 -9.84 1.24 -13.71
C ALA A 45 -11.06 0.99 -12.82
N ARG A 46 -12.27 1.10 -13.39
CA ARG A 46 -13.50 0.69 -12.68
C ARG A 46 -13.56 -0.82 -12.51
N ARG A 47 -12.95 -1.57 -13.43
CA ARG A 47 -12.80 -3.02 -13.37
C ARG A 47 -11.41 -3.45 -13.85
N GLN A 48 -10.77 -4.35 -13.11
CA GLN A 48 -9.60 -5.10 -13.57
C GLN A 48 -9.99 -6.54 -13.88
N GLU A 49 -9.52 -7.06 -15.02
CA GLU A 49 -9.77 -8.42 -15.47
C GLU A 49 -8.68 -9.38 -15.01
N ALA A 50 -7.47 -8.87 -14.80
CA ALA A 50 -6.29 -9.62 -14.37
C ALA A 50 -5.52 -8.84 -13.30
N GLY A 51 -6.23 -8.44 -12.22
CA GLY A 51 -5.61 -7.73 -11.11
C GLY A 51 -4.50 -8.54 -10.46
N ARG A 52 -3.38 -7.87 -10.14
CA ARG A 52 -2.16 -8.51 -9.64
C ARG A 52 -1.86 -8.11 -8.21
N GLY A 53 -1.42 -9.08 -7.43
CA GLY A 53 -0.80 -8.92 -6.12
C GLY A 53 0.68 -9.33 -6.16
N ARG A 54 1.32 -9.37 -5.01
CA ARG A 54 2.71 -9.81 -4.86
C ARG A 54 2.84 -11.31 -5.11
N ARG A 55 4.04 -11.74 -5.57
CA ARG A 55 4.43 -13.15 -5.76
C ARG A 55 3.46 -13.94 -6.65
N GLY A 56 2.87 -13.29 -7.65
CA GLY A 56 1.94 -13.94 -8.58
C GLY A 56 0.53 -14.14 -8.04
N ASN A 57 0.22 -13.69 -6.83
CA ASN A 57 -1.15 -13.72 -6.31
C ASN A 57 -2.07 -12.84 -7.14
N THR A 58 -3.31 -13.23 -7.27
CA THR A 58 -4.35 -12.43 -7.91
C THR A 58 -4.92 -11.40 -6.93
N TRP A 59 -5.17 -10.19 -7.42
CA TRP A 59 -6.00 -9.20 -6.73
C TRP A 59 -7.41 -9.21 -7.33
N THR A 60 -8.41 -9.61 -6.55
CA THR A 60 -9.80 -9.64 -7.01
C THR A 60 -10.39 -8.23 -6.97
N SER A 61 -10.72 -7.71 -8.15
CA SER A 61 -11.31 -6.37 -8.30
C SER A 61 -12.83 -6.48 -8.37
N LEU A 62 -13.51 -6.34 -7.22
CA LEU A 62 -14.97 -6.33 -7.15
C LEU A 62 -15.51 -4.96 -7.59
N PRO A 63 -16.73 -4.90 -8.18
CA PRO A 63 -17.35 -3.62 -8.54
C PRO A 63 -17.44 -2.66 -7.35
N GLY A 64 -17.15 -1.38 -7.58
CA GLY A 64 -17.14 -0.34 -6.55
C GLY A 64 -15.88 -0.27 -5.68
N ASN A 65 -14.95 -1.21 -5.84
CA ASN A 65 -13.63 -1.16 -5.20
C ASN A 65 -12.68 -0.25 -5.98
N LEU A 66 -11.65 0.27 -5.30
CA LEU A 66 -10.61 1.07 -5.96
C LEU A 66 -9.51 0.17 -6.52
N ALA A 67 -9.24 0.31 -7.81
CA ALA A 67 -8.03 -0.17 -8.47
C ALA A 67 -7.33 1.02 -9.12
N ALA A 68 -6.21 1.43 -8.57
CA ALA A 68 -5.44 2.58 -9.02
C ALA A 68 -3.94 2.26 -9.04
N SER A 69 -3.21 2.85 -9.97
CA SER A 69 -1.74 2.79 -10.01
C SER A 69 -1.17 4.17 -10.26
N LEU A 70 -0.07 4.47 -9.58
CA LEU A 70 0.69 5.71 -9.74
C LEU A 70 2.03 5.38 -10.40
N LEU A 71 2.24 5.86 -11.62
CA LEU A 71 3.56 5.96 -12.22
C LEU A 71 4.29 7.13 -11.57
N TRP A 72 5.39 6.85 -10.86
CA TRP A 72 6.12 7.84 -10.08
C TRP A 72 7.48 8.16 -10.70
N PRO A 73 7.84 9.44 -10.82
CA PRO A 73 9.16 9.84 -11.32
C PRO A 73 10.24 9.53 -10.28
N VAL A 74 11.29 8.81 -10.72
CA VAL A 74 12.43 8.41 -9.87
C VAL A 74 13.77 8.88 -10.44
N ALA A 75 13.75 9.88 -11.31
CA ALA A 75 14.99 10.49 -11.78
C ALA A 75 15.76 11.07 -10.58
N GLY A 76 17.05 10.73 -10.46
CA GLY A 76 17.90 11.17 -9.36
C GLY A 76 17.64 10.46 -8.01
N VAL A 77 16.75 9.47 -7.95
CA VAL A 77 16.56 8.63 -6.76
C VAL A 77 17.51 7.45 -6.79
N GLU A 78 18.25 7.23 -5.71
CA GLU A 78 19.11 6.07 -5.56
C GLU A 78 18.30 4.76 -5.59
N ALA A 79 18.88 3.69 -6.18
CA ALA A 79 18.16 2.44 -6.43
C ALA A 79 17.66 1.76 -5.13
N ASP A 80 18.47 1.81 -4.08
CA ASP A 80 18.14 1.25 -2.76
C ASP A 80 17.01 2.01 -2.07
N ARG A 81 16.79 3.29 -2.42
CA ARG A 81 15.73 4.13 -1.87
C ARG A 81 14.36 3.88 -2.53
N VAL A 82 14.34 3.33 -3.74
CA VAL A 82 13.08 3.09 -4.47
C VAL A 82 12.12 2.18 -3.68
N ALA A 83 12.63 1.15 -3.01
CA ALA A 83 11.82 0.25 -2.21
C ALA A 83 11.07 0.96 -1.07
N THR A 84 11.61 2.09 -0.57
CA THR A 84 10.98 2.86 0.51
C THR A 84 9.70 3.60 0.07
N LEU A 85 9.46 3.71 -1.25
CA LEU A 85 8.17 4.20 -1.79
C LEU A 85 6.98 3.33 -1.38
N GLY A 86 7.20 2.04 -1.10
CA GLY A 86 6.16 1.18 -0.53
C GLY A 86 5.67 1.67 0.83
N PHE A 87 6.54 2.25 1.64
CA PHE A 87 6.20 2.84 2.94
C PHE A 87 5.50 4.19 2.79
N VAL A 88 5.92 5.01 1.82
CA VAL A 88 5.20 6.24 1.42
C VAL A 88 3.76 5.91 1.03
N ALA A 89 3.59 4.90 0.18
CA ALA A 89 2.28 4.40 -0.23
C ALA A 89 1.46 3.90 0.95
N GLY A 90 2.08 3.13 1.86
CA GLY A 90 1.43 2.58 3.05
C GLY A 90 0.89 3.65 3.98
N VAL A 91 1.72 4.63 4.37
CA VAL A 91 1.27 5.71 5.26
C VAL A 91 0.21 6.59 4.61
N SER A 92 0.33 6.84 3.29
CA SER A 92 -0.65 7.62 2.53
C SER A 92 -2.00 6.91 2.43
N LEU A 93 -1.98 5.60 2.14
CA LEU A 93 -3.19 4.80 2.02
C LEU A 93 -3.89 4.64 3.38
N ALA A 94 -3.12 4.40 4.45
CA ALA A 94 -3.68 4.31 5.81
C ALA A 94 -4.34 5.63 6.23
N ALA A 95 -3.77 6.78 5.88
CA ALA A 95 -4.38 8.08 6.14
C ALA A 95 -5.66 8.28 5.29
N ALA A 96 -5.61 7.94 3.99
CA ALA A 96 -6.76 8.08 3.10
C ALA A 96 -7.98 7.23 3.52
N VAL A 97 -7.75 5.98 3.96
CA VAL A 97 -8.85 5.13 4.44
C VAL A 97 -9.35 5.56 5.82
N ALA A 98 -8.47 6.13 6.68
CA ALA A 98 -8.90 6.72 7.95
C ALA A 98 -9.82 7.93 7.71
N ASP A 99 -9.46 8.81 6.77
CA ASP A 99 -10.32 9.94 6.38
C ASP A 99 -11.66 9.46 5.78
N ALA A 100 -11.62 8.43 4.94
CA ALA A 100 -12.82 7.81 4.38
C ALA A 100 -13.73 7.20 5.46
N CYS A 101 -13.18 6.67 6.54
CA CYS A 101 -13.94 6.20 7.70
C CYS A 101 -14.48 7.36 8.54
N GLY A 102 -13.71 8.44 8.71
CA GLY A 102 -14.09 9.61 9.51
C GLY A 102 -15.19 10.49 8.90
N THR A 103 -15.52 10.32 7.62
CA THR A 103 -16.58 11.06 6.93
C THR A 103 -18.01 10.60 7.28
N VAL A 104 -18.17 9.61 8.16
CA VAL A 104 -19.49 9.09 8.56
C VAL A 104 -20.02 9.88 9.75
N PRO A 105 -21.21 10.56 9.63
CA PRO A 105 -21.90 11.10 10.80
C PRO A 105 -22.25 9.95 11.76
N GLY A 106 -21.71 9.99 12.99
CA GLY A 106 -21.92 8.95 13.99
C GLY A 106 -20.73 8.03 14.26
N CYS A 107 -19.61 8.13 13.54
CA CYS A 107 -18.32 7.62 14.01
C CYS A 107 -17.80 8.57 15.11
N ASP A 108 -18.33 8.42 16.31
CA ASP A 108 -17.84 9.10 17.50
C ASP A 108 -16.43 8.61 17.82
N PRO A 109 -15.42 9.52 17.91
CA PRO A 109 -14.08 9.14 18.37
C PRO A 109 -14.05 8.49 19.76
N GLY A 110 -15.15 8.57 20.51
CA GLY A 110 -15.31 7.98 21.82
C GLY A 110 -15.89 6.56 21.87
N ARG A 111 -16.40 6.01 20.76
CA ARG A 111 -16.90 4.64 20.67
C ARG A 111 -16.01 3.80 19.75
N GLY A 112 -14.89 3.31 20.29
CA GLY A 112 -14.04 2.32 19.62
C GLY A 112 -13.41 2.85 18.32
N SER A 113 -12.39 3.70 18.45
CA SER A 113 -11.54 4.11 17.31
C SER A 113 -11.13 2.86 16.52
N ARG A 114 -11.57 2.76 15.27
CA ARG A 114 -11.16 1.66 14.39
C ARG A 114 -9.67 1.69 14.19
N SER A 115 -9.02 0.56 14.42
CA SER A 115 -7.58 0.43 14.28
C SER A 115 -7.22 0.28 12.81
N ILE A 116 -6.77 1.37 12.18
CA ILE A 116 -6.12 1.29 10.84
C ILE A 116 -4.63 1.06 11.06
N ALA A 117 -4.17 -0.12 10.69
CA ALA A 117 -2.80 -0.56 10.91
C ALA A 117 -2.10 -0.96 9.59
N LEU A 118 -0.78 -0.90 9.59
CA LEU A 118 0.07 -1.26 8.46
C LEU A 118 0.74 -2.61 8.73
N LYS A 119 0.45 -3.61 7.91
CA LYS A 119 1.11 -4.92 7.97
C LYS A 119 2.25 -4.95 6.94
N TRP A 120 3.47 -5.16 7.44
CA TRP A 120 4.62 -5.31 6.57
C TRP A 120 4.45 -6.52 5.63
N PRO A 121 4.82 -6.40 4.37
CA PRO A 121 5.44 -5.20 3.79
C PRO A 121 4.46 -4.23 3.11
N ASN A 122 3.18 -4.59 2.88
CA ASN A 122 2.37 -3.92 1.86
C ASN A 122 0.85 -3.94 2.08
N ASP A 123 0.37 -4.33 3.24
CA ASP A 123 -1.07 -4.41 3.52
C ASP A 123 -1.53 -3.32 4.49
N VAL A 124 -2.74 -2.84 4.29
CA VAL A 124 -3.48 -2.01 5.24
C VAL A 124 -4.57 -2.87 5.86
N LEU A 125 -4.59 -2.90 7.17
CA LEU A 125 -5.60 -3.62 7.96
C LEU A 125 -6.56 -2.63 8.61
N ALA A 126 -7.81 -3.04 8.77
CA ALA A 126 -8.77 -2.39 9.64
C ALA A 126 -9.29 -3.44 10.64
N ASP A 127 -9.15 -3.17 11.94
CA ASP A 127 -9.51 -4.10 13.02
C ASP A 127 -8.94 -5.53 12.83
N GLY A 128 -7.71 -5.61 12.30
CA GLY A 128 -7.00 -6.86 12.04
C GLY A 128 -7.36 -7.54 10.71
N ALA A 129 -8.41 -7.11 10.00
CA ALA A 129 -8.81 -7.64 8.69
C ALA A 129 -8.21 -6.83 7.54
N LYS A 130 -7.82 -7.49 6.46
CA LYS A 130 -7.21 -6.82 5.29
C LYS A 130 -8.23 -5.95 4.57
N LEU A 131 -7.95 -4.66 4.52
CA LEU A 131 -8.75 -3.65 3.83
C LEU A 131 -8.15 -3.31 2.45
N ALA A 132 -6.82 -3.26 2.35
CA ALA A 132 -6.15 -2.85 1.12
C ALA A 132 -4.77 -3.51 0.97
N GLY A 133 -4.28 -3.53 -0.28
CA GLY A 133 -2.95 -4.01 -0.63
C GLY A 133 -2.23 -3.04 -1.58
N ILE A 134 -0.90 -3.02 -1.49
CA ILE A 134 -0.02 -2.19 -2.30
C ILE A 134 0.90 -3.10 -3.12
N LEU A 135 1.11 -2.76 -4.40
CA LEU A 135 2.03 -3.46 -5.28
C LEU A 135 3.01 -2.48 -5.91
N LEU A 136 4.25 -2.46 -5.39
CA LEU A 136 5.35 -1.69 -5.97
C LEU A 136 6.06 -2.53 -7.03
N GLU A 137 6.16 -2.01 -8.25
CA GLU A 137 6.91 -2.61 -9.35
C GLU A 137 7.90 -1.59 -9.92
N ALA A 138 9.11 -2.06 -10.25
CA ALA A 138 10.15 -1.24 -10.84
C ALA A 138 10.77 -1.97 -12.05
N GLU A 139 11.08 -1.21 -13.10
CA GLU A 139 11.70 -1.71 -14.31
C GLU A 139 12.80 -0.75 -14.79
N VAL A 140 13.92 -1.30 -15.27
CA VAL A 140 14.93 -0.53 -15.96
C VAL A 140 14.60 -0.57 -17.46
N LEU A 141 14.27 0.59 -18.00
CA LEU A 141 13.88 0.78 -19.39
C LEU A 141 15.12 1.02 -20.27
N PRO A 142 14.98 0.92 -21.61
CA PRO A 142 16.03 1.29 -22.54
C PRO A 142 16.63 2.68 -22.24
N GLY A 143 17.93 2.81 -22.37
CA GLY A 143 18.66 4.04 -21.99
C GLY A 143 18.93 4.21 -20.50
N GLY A 144 18.65 3.16 -19.68
CA GLY A 144 18.93 3.19 -18.23
C GLY A 144 17.89 3.96 -17.40
N ARG A 145 16.84 4.48 -18.02
CA ARG A 145 15.74 5.14 -17.30
C ARG A 145 14.99 4.13 -16.44
N ARG A 146 14.76 4.47 -15.18
CA ARG A 146 13.99 3.63 -14.27
C ARG A 146 12.53 4.08 -14.24
N ALA A 147 11.60 3.12 -14.36
CA ALA A 147 10.19 3.32 -14.15
C ALA A 147 9.76 2.65 -12.82
N VAL A 148 8.92 3.32 -12.06
CA VAL A 148 8.35 2.80 -10.82
C VAL A 148 6.84 3.01 -10.85
N VAL A 149 6.10 1.93 -10.59
CA VAL A 149 4.65 1.92 -10.52
C VAL A 149 4.22 1.44 -9.15
N ILE A 150 3.34 2.19 -8.51
CA ILE A 150 2.77 1.88 -7.20
C ILE A 150 1.29 1.58 -7.39
N GLY A 151 0.90 0.32 -7.27
CA GLY A 151 -0.49 -0.13 -7.35
C GLY A 151 -1.17 -0.08 -5.99
N PHE A 152 -2.42 0.34 -5.99
CA PHE A 152 -3.31 0.41 -4.84
C PHE A 152 -4.60 -0.35 -5.13
N GLY A 153 -4.85 -1.42 -4.38
CA GLY A 153 -6.12 -2.12 -4.36
C GLY A 153 -6.81 -1.88 -3.03
N VAL A 154 -8.02 -1.32 -3.04
CA VAL A 154 -8.77 -1.03 -1.80
C VAL A 154 -10.15 -1.64 -1.88
N ASN A 155 -10.51 -2.42 -0.88
CA ASN A 155 -11.85 -2.95 -0.67
C ASN A 155 -12.75 -1.81 -0.17
N VAL A 156 -13.45 -1.15 -1.09
CA VAL A 156 -14.35 -0.04 -0.76
C VAL A 156 -15.77 -0.55 -0.56
N ALA A 157 -16.38 -1.10 -1.61
CA ALA A 157 -17.77 -1.57 -1.59
C ALA A 157 -17.89 -2.96 -0.96
N ALA A 158 -16.96 -3.87 -1.25
CA ALA A 158 -16.99 -5.25 -0.79
C ALA A 158 -15.58 -5.82 -0.65
N SER A 159 -15.43 -6.84 0.18
CA SER A 159 -14.23 -7.68 0.25
C SER A 159 -14.48 -9.05 -0.39
N PRO A 160 -13.45 -9.69 -1.00
CA PRO A 160 -13.58 -11.06 -1.48
C PRO A 160 -13.86 -12.04 -0.33
N GLU A 161 -14.63 -13.08 -0.63
CA GLU A 161 -14.92 -14.20 0.27
C GLU A 161 -13.96 -15.37 0.02
N GLY A 162 -13.91 -16.32 0.97
CA GLY A 162 -13.14 -17.56 0.84
C GLY A 162 -11.63 -17.38 0.91
N LEU A 163 -11.13 -16.26 1.44
CA LEU A 163 -9.70 -16.03 1.64
C LEU A 163 -9.18 -16.78 2.88
N ALA A 164 -7.91 -17.18 2.84
CA ALA A 164 -7.22 -17.81 3.97
C ALA A 164 -6.93 -16.84 5.15
N TYR A 165 -7.27 -15.57 5.00
CA TYR A 165 -7.08 -14.52 6.00
C TYR A 165 -8.32 -13.61 6.06
N PRO A 166 -8.59 -12.97 7.20
CA PRO A 166 -9.71 -12.04 7.33
C PRO A 166 -9.57 -10.85 6.37
N ALA A 167 -10.64 -10.51 5.66
CA ALA A 167 -10.74 -9.31 4.83
C ALA A 167 -11.99 -8.51 5.18
N THR A 168 -11.92 -7.21 4.93
CA THR A 168 -13.02 -6.28 5.15
C THR A 168 -13.09 -5.22 4.05
N SER A 169 -14.12 -4.40 4.06
CA SER A 169 -14.29 -3.27 3.15
C SER A 169 -14.70 -2.00 3.91
N LEU A 170 -14.51 -0.84 3.30
CA LEU A 170 -14.98 0.43 3.89
C LEU A 170 -16.49 0.42 4.15
N SER A 171 -17.28 -0.15 3.23
CA SER A 171 -18.72 -0.31 3.40
C SER A 171 -19.06 -1.17 4.62
N ALA A 172 -18.40 -2.32 4.82
CA ALA A 172 -18.56 -3.17 5.99
C ALA A 172 -18.18 -2.46 7.30
N LEU A 173 -17.28 -1.49 7.21
CA LEU A 173 -16.89 -0.63 8.32
C LEU A 173 -17.86 0.54 8.55
N GLY A 174 -18.94 0.66 7.76
CA GLY A 174 -19.94 1.71 7.87
C GLY A 174 -19.59 3.01 7.13
N SER A 175 -18.50 3.03 6.34
CA SER A 175 -18.15 4.19 5.53
C SER A 175 -19.07 4.31 4.32
N GLY A 176 -19.58 5.51 4.06
CA GLY A 176 -20.32 5.85 2.83
C GLY A 176 -19.42 6.35 1.69
N ALA A 177 -18.11 6.37 1.88
CA ALA A 177 -17.18 6.86 0.87
C ALA A 177 -17.06 5.87 -0.30
N GLY A 178 -17.24 6.37 -1.53
CA GLY A 178 -16.95 5.60 -2.76
C GLY A 178 -15.48 5.60 -3.13
N ALA A 179 -15.12 4.77 -4.11
CA ALA A 179 -13.74 4.65 -4.61
C ALA A 179 -13.16 5.98 -5.11
N GLU A 180 -14.02 6.84 -5.68
CA GLU A 180 -13.64 8.17 -6.15
C GLU A 180 -13.16 9.06 -5.00
N LYS A 181 -13.84 8.99 -3.86
CA LYS A 181 -13.48 9.78 -2.68
C LYS A 181 -12.19 9.27 -2.03
N VAL A 182 -12.02 7.94 -2.00
CA VAL A 182 -10.78 7.32 -1.53
C VAL A 182 -9.59 7.75 -2.39
N LEU A 183 -9.74 7.78 -3.73
CA LEU A 183 -8.67 8.27 -4.62
C LEU A 183 -8.34 9.75 -4.37
N GLU A 184 -9.36 10.60 -4.17
CA GLU A 184 -9.16 12.01 -3.86
C GLU A 184 -8.31 12.18 -2.60
N PHE A 185 -8.64 11.50 -1.50
CA PHE A 185 -7.85 11.51 -0.26
C PHE A 185 -6.45 10.93 -0.49
N LEU A 186 -6.36 9.76 -1.12
CA LEU A 186 -5.08 9.07 -1.37
C LEU A 186 -4.11 9.95 -2.15
N SER A 187 -4.57 10.60 -3.21
CA SER A 187 -3.72 11.47 -4.02
C SER A 187 -3.18 12.67 -3.24
N GLY A 188 -3.95 13.21 -2.30
CA GLY A 188 -3.51 14.27 -1.40
C GLY A 188 -2.43 13.79 -0.43
N HIS A 189 -2.67 12.68 0.25
CA HIS A 189 -1.71 12.11 1.20
C HIS A 189 -0.42 11.63 0.52
N VAL A 190 -0.50 11.07 -0.69
CA VAL A 190 0.71 10.72 -1.47
C VAL A 190 1.52 11.97 -1.78
N THR A 191 0.87 13.06 -2.18
CA THR A 191 1.57 14.32 -2.47
C THR A 191 2.29 14.88 -1.23
N GLU A 192 1.67 14.81 -0.07
CA GLU A 192 2.30 15.22 1.20
C GLU A 192 3.45 14.29 1.59
N ALA A 193 3.20 12.98 1.59
CA ALA A 193 4.18 11.99 2.02
C ALA A 193 5.40 11.94 1.11
N THR A 194 5.25 12.16 -0.20
CA THR A 194 6.38 12.22 -1.14
C THR A 194 7.23 13.46 -0.95
N ARG A 195 6.65 14.60 -0.56
CA ARG A 195 7.42 15.79 -0.15
C ARG A 195 8.24 15.50 1.11
N LEU A 196 7.64 14.84 2.12
CA LEU A 196 8.36 14.43 3.32
C LEU A 196 9.45 13.40 3.02
N TRP A 197 9.22 12.47 2.08
CA TRP A 197 10.18 11.44 1.69
C TRP A 197 11.40 12.01 0.96
N ASP A 198 11.23 13.11 0.22
CA ASP A 198 12.29 13.88 -0.45
C ASP A 198 13.29 13.02 -1.24
N GLY A 199 12.77 12.19 -2.16
CA GLY A 199 13.61 11.28 -2.95
C GLY A 199 14.33 10.20 -2.13
N GLY A 200 13.84 9.90 -0.93
CA GLY A 200 14.43 8.94 0.01
C GLY A 200 15.43 9.53 0.98
N ARG A 201 15.79 10.81 0.85
CA ARG A 201 16.74 11.49 1.74
C ARG A 201 16.24 11.59 3.18
N THR A 202 14.93 11.72 3.37
CA THR A 202 14.29 11.86 4.69
C THR A 202 13.34 10.70 5.01
N PHE A 203 13.72 9.47 4.62
CA PHE A 203 12.90 8.28 4.91
C PHE A 203 12.61 8.08 6.39
N ALA A 204 13.45 8.58 7.30
CA ALA A 204 13.23 8.48 8.74
C ALA A 204 11.86 9.01 9.19
N GLY A 205 11.36 10.10 8.59
CA GLY A 205 10.04 10.66 8.88
C GLY A 205 8.89 9.75 8.41
N ILE A 206 9.02 9.14 7.25
CA ILE A 206 8.07 8.14 6.73
C ILE A 206 8.10 6.87 7.60
N ARG A 207 9.31 6.39 7.94
CA ARG A 207 9.52 5.23 8.81
C ARG A 207 8.85 5.41 10.17
N ALA A 208 9.00 6.57 10.79
CA ALA A 208 8.37 6.87 12.07
C ALA A 208 6.83 6.83 11.98
N ARG A 209 6.24 7.45 10.95
CA ARG A 209 4.79 7.42 10.70
C ARG A 209 4.29 5.99 10.44
N TRP A 210 5.07 5.17 9.75
CA TRP A 210 4.73 3.78 9.46
C TRP A 210 4.77 2.93 10.75
N LEU A 211 5.85 3.04 11.56
CA LEU A 211 6.00 2.31 12.82
C LEU A 211 4.91 2.66 13.84
N ALA A 212 4.46 3.91 13.86
CA ALA A 212 3.35 4.34 14.71
C ALA A 212 2.02 3.62 14.40
N ARG A 213 1.92 2.99 13.22
CA ARG A 213 0.74 2.22 12.77
C ARG A 213 1.06 0.77 12.48
N ALA A 214 2.27 0.29 12.81
CA ALA A 214 2.70 -1.06 12.49
C ALA A 214 1.89 -2.11 13.23
N ALA A 215 1.24 -3.01 12.49
CA ALA A 215 0.59 -4.17 13.07
C ALA A 215 1.65 -5.16 13.58
N GLY A 216 1.49 -5.60 14.82
CA GLY A 216 2.36 -6.61 15.44
C GLY A 216 3.71 -6.11 15.93
N LEU A 217 3.99 -4.80 15.94
CA LEU A 217 5.21 -4.25 16.54
C LEU A 217 5.30 -4.65 18.03
N GLY A 218 6.45 -5.18 18.44
CA GLY A 218 6.67 -5.69 19.80
C GLY A 218 5.98 -7.04 20.10
N SER A 219 5.28 -7.63 19.13
CA SER A 219 4.62 -8.93 19.28
C SER A 219 5.37 -10.06 18.59
N ARG A 220 5.08 -11.31 18.97
CA ARG A 220 5.59 -12.48 18.26
C ARG A 220 4.97 -12.57 16.88
N ILE A 221 5.83 -12.77 15.89
CA ILE A 221 5.44 -12.98 14.50
C ILE A 221 6.22 -14.16 13.91
N ALA A 222 5.62 -14.78 12.90
CA ALA A 222 6.31 -15.69 11.99
C ALA A 222 6.41 -15.03 10.62
N VAL A 223 7.58 -15.10 10.00
CA VAL A 223 7.80 -14.53 8.66
C VAL A 223 8.23 -15.64 7.72
N ARG A 224 7.36 -15.93 6.75
CA ARG A 224 7.65 -16.88 5.69
C ARG A 224 8.44 -16.18 4.59
N THR A 225 9.67 -16.62 4.38
CA THR A 225 10.52 -16.26 3.24
C THR A 225 10.43 -17.35 2.16
N GLY A 226 11.20 -17.22 1.06
CA GLY A 226 11.15 -18.20 -0.04
C GLY A 226 11.61 -19.63 0.32
N GLY A 227 12.23 -19.87 1.48
CA GLY A 227 12.78 -21.18 1.85
C GLY A 227 12.67 -21.52 3.34
N GLU A 228 12.36 -20.54 4.20
CA GLU A 228 12.32 -20.75 5.65
C GLU A 228 11.22 -19.90 6.31
N THR A 229 10.85 -20.28 7.53
CA THR A 229 10.02 -19.47 8.41
C THR A 229 10.87 -19.00 9.58
N LEU A 230 10.96 -17.68 9.74
CA LEU A 230 11.65 -17.02 10.84
C LEU A 230 10.65 -16.61 11.92
N GLU A 231 10.89 -17.00 13.16
CA GLU A 231 10.06 -16.60 14.29
C GLU A 231 10.81 -15.66 15.22
N GLY A 232 10.11 -14.72 15.82
CA GLY A 232 10.66 -13.80 16.80
C GLY A 232 9.71 -12.65 17.13
N LEU A 233 10.23 -11.67 17.85
CA LEU A 233 9.51 -10.41 18.11
C LEU A 233 9.74 -9.46 16.92
N PHE A 234 8.68 -8.82 16.45
CA PHE A 234 8.82 -7.71 15.52
C PHE A 234 9.46 -6.52 16.24
N ASP A 235 10.76 -6.33 16.05
CA ASP A 235 11.53 -5.29 16.74
C ASP A 235 11.34 -3.93 16.07
N THR A 236 11.56 -3.85 14.75
CA THR A 236 11.43 -2.59 13.99
C THR A 236 11.45 -2.85 12.48
N ILE A 237 11.45 -1.78 11.69
CA ILE A 237 11.96 -1.76 10.31
C ILE A 237 13.23 -0.92 10.28
N ASP A 238 14.22 -1.30 9.49
CA ASP A 238 15.50 -0.58 9.39
C ASP A 238 15.43 0.64 8.44
N GLU A 239 16.55 1.29 8.23
CA GLU A 239 16.67 2.48 7.36
C GLU A 239 16.45 2.19 5.87
N GLY A 240 16.47 0.92 5.46
CA GLY A 240 16.12 0.46 4.11
C GLY A 240 14.68 -0.07 3.99
N GLY A 241 13.91 -0.04 5.09
CA GLY A 241 12.54 -0.58 5.13
C GLY A 241 12.48 -2.10 5.30
N ARG A 242 13.59 -2.77 5.65
CA ARG A 242 13.60 -4.21 5.91
C ARG A 242 13.05 -4.48 7.30
N LEU A 243 12.29 -5.57 7.43
CA LEU A 243 11.77 -6.00 8.73
C LEU A 243 12.92 -6.52 9.60
N VAL A 244 12.97 -6.08 10.85
CA VAL A 244 13.92 -6.56 11.86
C VAL A 244 13.18 -7.39 12.90
N ILE A 245 13.63 -8.62 13.09
CA ILE A 245 13.08 -9.58 14.05
C ILE A 245 14.13 -9.84 15.12
N LEU A 246 13.72 -9.81 16.39
CA LEU A 246 14.52 -10.30 17.50
C LEU A 246 14.18 -11.79 17.70
N ALA A 247 15.11 -12.66 17.30
CA ALA A 247 14.96 -14.11 17.41
C ALA A 247 15.02 -14.57 18.89
N PRO A 248 14.53 -15.78 19.22
CA PRO A 248 14.53 -16.29 20.58
C PRO A 248 15.94 -16.40 21.22
N ASP A 249 16.97 -16.52 20.41
CA ASP A 249 18.38 -16.54 20.83
C ASP A 249 18.96 -15.13 21.14
N GLY A 250 18.14 -14.09 21.03
CA GLY A 250 18.53 -12.70 21.25
C GLY A 250 19.20 -12.04 20.02
N THR A 251 19.37 -12.76 18.92
CA THR A 251 19.95 -12.18 17.69
C THR A 251 18.92 -11.39 16.89
N ARG A 252 19.37 -10.27 16.29
CA ARG A 252 18.56 -9.50 15.33
C ARG A 252 18.73 -10.08 13.93
N ARG A 253 17.62 -10.40 13.28
CA ARG A 253 17.58 -10.89 11.92
C ARG A 253 16.82 -9.91 11.03
N THR A 254 17.37 -9.60 9.87
CA THR A 254 16.78 -8.66 8.92
C THR A 254 16.19 -9.41 7.74
N VAL A 255 14.95 -9.08 7.40
CA VAL A 255 14.18 -9.72 6.31
C VAL A 255 13.85 -8.67 5.25
N THR A 256 14.33 -8.89 4.03
CA THR A 256 14.09 -7.99 2.88
C THR A 256 12.73 -8.24 2.23
N ALA A 257 12.29 -9.50 2.16
CA ALA A 257 11.02 -9.89 1.56
C ALA A 257 10.44 -11.11 2.27
N GLY A 258 9.15 -11.06 2.58
CA GLY A 258 8.47 -12.14 3.27
C GLY A 258 6.97 -11.91 3.36
N GLU A 259 6.29 -12.84 4.01
CA GLU A 259 4.91 -12.74 4.42
C GLU A 259 4.83 -12.86 5.94
N VAL A 260 4.27 -11.86 6.60
CA VAL A 260 4.15 -11.84 8.06
C VAL A 260 2.85 -12.53 8.48
N HIS A 261 2.99 -13.44 9.44
CA HIS A 261 1.88 -14.08 10.14
C HIS A 261 1.97 -13.68 11.62
N PHE A 262 0.85 -13.31 12.22
CA PHE A 262 0.80 -12.98 13.64
C PHE A 262 0.68 -14.26 14.46
N GLY A 263 1.50 -14.40 15.51
CA GLY A 263 1.62 -15.59 16.33
C GLY A 263 2.83 -16.46 15.95
N THR A 264 2.72 -17.77 16.13
CA THR A 264 3.79 -18.75 15.87
C THR A 264 3.66 -19.36 14.47
N ALA A 265 4.68 -20.12 14.01
CA ALA A 265 4.65 -20.84 12.74
C ALA A 265 3.45 -21.78 12.61
N ALA A 266 2.94 -22.32 13.70
CA ALA A 266 1.73 -23.17 13.71
C ALA A 266 0.46 -22.43 13.26
N THR A 267 0.42 -21.10 13.39
CA THR A 267 -0.69 -20.25 12.90
C THR A 267 -0.46 -19.71 11.50
N ALA A 268 0.70 -20.00 10.91
CA ALA A 268 1.12 -19.55 9.59
C ALA A 268 0.96 -20.62 8.49
N ALA A 269 0.49 -21.83 8.85
CA ALA A 269 0.30 -22.98 7.97
C ALA A 269 -1.02 -22.90 7.18
#